data_2c0c2a94090ef624a7e030cac5c03e75
#
_entry.id   2c0c2a94090ef624a7e030cac5c03e75
#
_cell.length_a   1.000
_cell.length_b   1.000
_cell.length_c   1.000
_cell.angle_alpha   90.00
_cell.angle_beta   90.00
_cell.angle_gamma   90.00
#
_symmetry.space_group_name_H-M   'P 1'
#
loop_
_entity.id
_entity.type
_entity.pdbx_description
1 polymer ?
#
loop_
_entity_poly.entity_id
_entity_poly.type
_entity_poly.pdbx_seq_one_letter_code
_entity_poly.pdbx_strand_id
1 'polypeptide(L)'
;MITRVGVTVGMGLVVSILTAGCGQGQPPAADDSEGQARPPAPVATSTQGVTIDFRSEPDPPKSGDNTIEVIVRQPDGSPITDAAVTAVFSMPAMPAMNMPAMRAEAKLSHVEGGRYQGMGQLSMSGTWNVTVMATRDGEPIGRRSFSIVAK
;
A
#
# COMPACT_ATOMS: atom_id res chain seq x y z
N MET A 1 -22.89 -40.20 -16.45
CA MET A 1 -22.30 -41.22 -15.56
C MET A 1 -22.06 -40.58 -14.21
N ILE A 2 -22.82 -41.05 -13.25
CA ILE A 2 -22.91 -40.56 -11.87
C ILE A 2 -21.92 -41.39 -11.06
N THR A 3 -21.04 -40.75 -10.29
CA THR A 3 -20.33 -41.45 -9.22
C THR A 3 -20.39 -40.63 -7.94
N ARG A 4 -21.17 -41.18 -7.04
CA ARG A 4 -21.30 -40.83 -5.62
C ARG A 4 -20.16 -41.43 -4.81
N VAL A 5 -20.17 -41.07 -3.50
CA VAL A 5 -19.54 -41.67 -2.30
C VAL A 5 -18.33 -40.86 -1.82
N GLY A 6 -18.16 -40.46 -0.54
CA GLY A 6 -18.82 -40.91 0.65
C GLY A 6 -18.52 -39.98 1.85
N VAL A 7 -19.49 -39.95 2.73
CA VAL A 7 -19.46 -39.32 4.05
C VAL A 7 -18.66 -40.21 5.02
N THR A 8 -17.72 -39.63 5.75
CA THR A 8 -17.15 -40.29 6.95
C THR A 8 -17.31 -39.35 8.14
N VAL A 9 -18.23 -39.72 9.00
CA VAL A 9 -18.46 -39.14 10.35
C VAL A 9 -17.41 -39.75 11.28
N GLY A 10 -16.58 -38.92 11.86
CA GLY A 10 -15.64 -39.27 12.92
C GLY A 10 -16.06 -38.57 14.23
N MET A 11 -16.67 -39.35 15.12
CA MET A 11 -17.03 -38.95 16.47
C MET A 11 -15.83 -39.23 17.38
N GLY A 12 -15.25 -38.22 18.00
CA GLY A 12 -14.05 -38.32 18.88
C GLY A 12 -14.11 -37.36 20.07
N LEU A 13 -14.60 -37.89 21.11
CA LEU A 13 -14.29 -37.82 22.55
C LEU A 13 -13.78 -36.47 23.13
N VAL A 14 -14.62 -35.89 23.96
CA VAL A 14 -14.37 -34.80 24.92
C VAL A 14 -13.51 -35.32 26.06
N VAL A 15 -12.37 -34.69 26.33
CA VAL A 15 -11.65 -34.78 27.61
C VAL A 15 -11.53 -33.39 28.20
N SER A 16 -12.35 -33.12 29.20
CA SER A 16 -12.25 -31.96 30.08
C SER A 16 -11.14 -32.18 31.12
N ILE A 17 -10.15 -31.29 31.14
CA ILE A 17 -9.22 -31.19 32.28
C ILE A 17 -9.36 -29.77 32.85
N LEU A 18 -10.01 -29.70 34.02
CA LEU A 18 -9.98 -28.54 34.91
C LEU A 18 -8.65 -28.54 35.67
N THR A 19 -7.84 -27.52 35.52
CA THR A 19 -6.81 -27.19 36.50
C THR A 19 -6.99 -25.72 36.93
N ALA A 20 -7.51 -25.56 38.14
CA ALA A 20 -7.48 -24.32 38.87
C ALA A 20 -6.06 -24.02 39.32
N GLY A 21 -5.47 -22.92 38.88
CA GLY A 21 -4.18 -22.39 39.32
C GLY A 21 -4.36 -20.90 39.67
N CYS A 22 -4.55 -20.58 40.95
CA CYS A 22 -4.39 -19.25 41.49
C CYS A 22 -2.89 -18.89 41.47
N GLY A 23 -2.48 -17.96 40.62
CA GLY A 23 -1.17 -17.32 40.65
C GLY A 23 -1.36 -15.82 40.81
N GLN A 24 -0.97 -15.30 41.97
CA GLN A 24 -0.89 -13.85 42.26
C GLN A 24 0.16 -13.25 41.32
N GLY A 25 -0.29 -12.48 40.33
CA GLY A 25 0.56 -11.73 39.43
C GLY A 25 0.98 -10.40 40.07
N GLN A 26 2.25 -10.27 40.27
CA GLN A 26 3.00 -9.07 40.56
C GLN A 26 2.79 -8.02 39.45
N PRO A 27 2.59 -6.72 39.73
CA PRO A 27 2.51 -5.73 38.67
C PRO A 27 3.89 -5.61 38.00
N PRO A 28 3.97 -5.65 36.67
CA PRO A 28 5.22 -5.36 35.99
C PRO A 28 5.57 -3.88 36.16
N ALA A 29 6.82 -3.66 36.53
CA ALA A 29 7.44 -2.37 36.56
C ALA A 29 7.28 -1.69 35.19
N ALA A 30 6.95 -0.40 35.21
CA ALA A 30 6.98 0.47 34.05
C ALA A 30 8.43 0.51 33.53
N ASP A 31 8.66 -0.13 32.40
CA ASP A 31 9.86 0.05 31.61
C ASP A 31 9.58 1.24 30.70
N ASP A 32 10.08 2.41 31.12
CA ASP A 32 10.12 3.63 30.30
C ASP A 32 11.18 3.43 29.19
N SER A 33 10.88 2.54 28.26
CA SER A 33 11.56 2.55 26.99
C SER A 33 10.92 3.63 26.12
N GLU A 34 11.52 4.81 26.15
CA GLU A 34 11.33 5.83 25.11
C GLU A 34 11.56 5.18 23.74
N GLY A 35 10.48 4.58 23.22
CA GLY A 35 10.42 4.09 21.87
C GLY A 35 10.45 5.28 20.92
N GLN A 36 11.65 5.58 20.41
CA GLN A 36 11.82 6.38 19.22
C GLN A 36 10.81 5.90 18.19
N ALA A 37 9.85 6.75 17.88
CA ALA A 37 8.89 6.51 16.81
C ALA A 37 9.68 6.37 15.50
N ARG A 38 10.00 5.10 15.16
CA ARG A 38 10.51 4.75 13.84
C ARG A 38 9.45 5.20 12.85
N PRO A 39 9.80 6.03 11.85
CA PRO A 39 8.86 6.39 10.80
C PRO A 39 8.22 5.11 10.26
N PRO A 40 6.90 5.08 10.03
CA PRO A 40 6.26 3.91 9.47
C PRO A 40 6.92 3.59 8.13
N ALA A 41 7.53 2.42 8.05
CA ALA A 41 8.02 1.91 6.79
C ALA A 41 6.85 1.89 5.79
N PRO A 42 7.06 2.24 4.52
CA PRO A 42 6.01 2.23 3.52
C PRO A 42 5.39 0.83 3.47
N VAL A 43 4.13 0.73 3.87
CA VAL A 43 3.38 -0.53 3.81
C VAL A 43 3.10 -0.78 2.34
N ALA A 44 3.95 -1.56 1.70
CA ALA A 44 3.73 -2.05 0.35
C ALA A 44 2.64 -3.13 0.39
N THR A 45 1.38 -2.73 0.33
CA THR A 45 0.28 -3.67 0.11
C THR A 45 0.24 -3.98 -1.38
N SER A 46 0.95 -5.02 -1.79
CA SER A 46 0.87 -5.57 -3.15
C SER A 46 -0.36 -6.46 -3.23
N THR A 47 -1.42 -6.00 -3.87
CA THR A 47 -2.55 -6.86 -4.24
C THR A 47 -2.18 -7.51 -5.57
N GLN A 48 -2.17 -8.84 -5.61
CA GLN A 48 -1.99 -9.69 -6.79
C GLN A 48 -0.63 -9.64 -7.53
N GLY A 49 0.49 -9.67 -6.80
CA GLY A 49 1.78 -10.04 -7.40
C GLY A 49 2.38 -9.08 -8.45
N VAL A 50 1.68 -8.01 -8.83
CA VAL A 50 2.18 -7.00 -9.78
C VAL A 50 3.19 -6.10 -9.11
N THR A 51 4.35 -5.91 -9.75
CA THR A 51 5.38 -4.96 -9.30
C THR A 51 5.08 -3.58 -9.87
N ILE A 52 5.06 -2.58 -9.00
CA ILE A 52 4.85 -1.17 -9.37
C ILE A 52 6.03 -0.37 -8.83
N ASP A 53 6.78 0.28 -9.71
CA ASP A 53 7.86 1.20 -9.37
C ASP A 53 7.44 2.62 -9.73
N PHE A 54 7.74 3.56 -8.83
CA PHE A 54 7.36 4.97 -8.96
C PHE A 54 8.62 5.84 -9.04
N ARG A 55 8.62 6.82 -9.94
CA ARG A 55 9.63 7.86 -10.06
C ARG A 55 8.98 9.21 -10.34
N SER A 56 9.67 10.27 -9.99
CA SER A 56 9.28 11.65 -10.31
C SER A 56 10.44 12.39 -10.95
N GLU A 57 10.14 13.33 -11.81
CA GLU A 57 11.11 14.26 -12.37
C GLU A 57 10.61 15.69 -12.16
N PRO A 58 11.35 16.50 -11.40
CA PRO A 58 12.64 16.24 -10.77
C PRO A 58 12.54 15.20 -9.61
N ASP A 59 13.69 14.64 -9.23
CA ASP A 59 13.85 13.79 -8.05
C ASP A 59 14.85 14.46 -7.08
N PRO A 60 14.43 14.88 -5.87
CA PRO A 60 13.08 14.81 -5.34
C PRO A 60 12.10 15.74 -6.05
N PRO A 61 10.79 15.42 -6.00
CA PRO A 61 9.76 16.27 -6.60
C PRO A 61 9.70 17.65 -5.95
N LYS A 62 9.16 18.61 -6.66
CA LYS A 62 8.98 19.99 -6.18
C LYS A 62 7.50 20.37 -6.09
N SER A 63 7.21 21.45 -5.39
CA SER A 63 5.89 22.07 -5.48
C SER A 63 5.62 22.55 -6.91
N GLY A 64 4.40 22.35 -7.40
CA GLY A 64 4.01 22.62 -8.79
C GLY A 64 3.98 21.34 -9.64
N ASP A 65 4.26 21.48 -10.91
CA ASP A 65 4.19 20.40 -11.89
C ASP A 65 5.45 19.51 -11.83
N ASN A 66 5.20 18.20 -11.83
CA ASN A 66 6.23 17.16 -11.87
C ASN A 66 5.84 16.13 -12.92
N THR A 67 6.82 15.61 -13.65
CA THR A 67 6.61 14.44 -14.48
C THR A 67 6.64 13.21 -13.59
N ILE A 68 5.61 12.38 -13.68
CA ILE A 68 5.47 11.15 -12.93
C ILE A 68 5.67 9.98 -13.88
N GLU A 69 6.53 9.07 -13.51
CA GLU A 69 6.78 7.82 -14.22
C GLU A 69 6.46 6.63 -13.31
N VAL A 70 5.71 5.68 -13.84
CA VAL A 70 5.38 4.42 -13.17
C VAL A 70 5.70 3.26 -14.09
N ILE A 71 6.40 2.26 -13.58
CA ILE A 71 6.69 1.03 -14.29
C ILE A 71 5.86 -0.08 -13.66
N VAL A 72 5.08 -0.78 -14.50
CA VAL A 72 4.20 -1.87 -14.07
C VAL A 72 4.63 -3.17 -14.72
N ARG A 73 4.91 -4.20 -13.90
CA ARG A 73 5.37 -5.52 -14.35
C ARG A 73 4.61 -6.65 -13.67
N GLN A 74 4.49 -7.75 -14.36
CA GLN A 74 4.01 -9.01 -13.79
C GLN A 74 5.05 -9.61 -12.82
N PRO A 75 4.68 -10.61 -12.01
CA PRO A 75 5.61 -11.27 -11.09
C PRO A 75 6.81 -11.94 -11.78
N ASP A 76 6.63 -12.34 -13.04
CA ASP A 76 7.67 -12.92 -13.89
C ASP A 76 8.61 -11.87 -14.52
N GLY A 77 8.36 -10.57 -14.24
CA GLY A 77 9.11 -9.44 -14.80
C GLY A 77 8.59 -8.93 -16.14
N SER A 78 7.62 -9.59 -16.75
CA SER A 78 7.03 -9.16 -18.02
C SER A 78 6.34 -7.80 -17.87
N PRO A 79 6.49 -6.88 -18.85
CA PRO A 79 5.84 -5.57 -18.78
C PRO A 79 4.33 -5.70 -18.97
N ILE A 80 3.58 -4.90 -18.22
CA ILE A 80 2.15 -4.71 -18.41
C ILE A 80 1.94 -3.44 -19.22
N THR A 81 1.36 -3.53 -20.41
CA THR A 81 1.24 -2.42 -21.37
C THR A 81 -0.20 -1.98 -21.62
N ASP A 82 -1.16 -2.73 -21.09
CA ASP A 82 -2.61 -2.59 -21.34
C ASP A 82 -3.39 -2.18 -20.08
N ALA A 83 -2.71 -1.63 -19.05
CA ALA A 83 -3.36 -1.18 -17.85
C ALA A 83 -3.71 0.32 -17.91
N ALA A 84 -4.77 0.72 -17.23
CA ALA A 84 -5.01 2.10 -16.87
C ALA A 84 -4.32 2.38 -15.54
N VAL A 85 -3.35 3.31 -15.53
CA VAL A 85 -2.55 3.64 -14.35
C VAL A 85 -2.90 5.03 -13.85
N THR A 86 -3.19 5.12 -12.56
CA THR A 86 -3.52 6.38 -11.88
C THR A 86 -2.66 6.53 -10.63
N ALA A 87 -2.08 7.69 -10.43
CA ALA A 87 -1.37 8.06 -9.21
C ALA A 87 -2.18 9.09 -8.43
N VAL A 88 -2.48 8.79 -7.18
CA VAL A 88 -3.19 9.69 -6.26
C VAL A 88 -2.21 10.19 -5.22
N PHE A 89 -2.03 11.50 -5.18
CA PHE A 89 -1.22 12.20 -4.20
C PHE A 89 -2.13 12.69 -3.07
N SER A 90 -1.75 12.46 -1.83
CA SER A 90 -2.49 12.92 -0.67
C SER A 90 -1.56 13.43 0.41
N MET A 91 -1.95 14.55 1.02
CA MET A 91 -1.30 15.10 2.21
C MET A 91 -2.36 15.15 3.31
N PRO A 92 -2.09 14.60 4.50
CA PRO A 92 -3.02 14.65 5.62
C PRO A 92 -3.26 16.09 6.07
N ALA A 93 -4.41 16.33 6.68
CA ALA A 93 -4.68 17.62 7.31
C ALA A 93 -3.68 17.89 8.44
N MET A 94 -3.25 19.14 8.56
CA MET A 94 -2.38 19.63 9.62
C MET A 94 -3.12 20.70 10.45
N PRO A 95 -3.95 20.30 11.43
CA PRO A 95 -4.77 21.25 12.21
C PRO A 95 -3.96 22.31 12.94
N ALA A 96 -2.76 21.95 13.41
CA ALA A 96 -1.85 22.89 14.08
C ALA A 96 -1.43 24.07 13.20
N MET A 97 -1.48 23.91 11.87
CA MET A 97 -1.16 24.95 10.88
C MET A 97 -2.43 25.45 10.15
N ASN A 98 -3.60 25.05 10.63
CA ASN A 98 -4.89 25.36 9.99
C ASN A 98 -4.94 24.97 8.49
N MET A 99 -4.28 23.84 8.14
CA MET A 99 -4.23 23.32 6.76
C MET A 99 -5.14 22.11 6.59
N PRO A 100 -6.07 22.14 5.62
CA PRO A 100 -6.92 21.01 5.30
C PRO A 100 -6.13 19.91 4.60
N ALA A 101 -6.68 18.70 4.57
CA ALA A 101 -6.14 17.62 3.74
C ALA A 101 -6.16 18.01 2.26
N MET A 102 -5.10 17.66 1.55
CA MET A 102 -4.98 17.91 0.11
C MET A 102 -4.95 16.61 -0.67
N ARG A 103 -5.49 16.65 -1.87
CA ARG A 103 -5.49 15.51 -2.79
C ARG A 103 -5.33 16.02 -4.22
N ALA A 104 -4.48 15.33 -4.98
CA ALA A 104 -4.32 15.51 -6.42
C ALA A 104 -4.29 14.14 -7.08
N GLU A 105 -4.68 14.06 -8.35
CA GLU A 105 -4.71 12.83 -9.11
C GLU A 105 -4.03 13.05 -10.46
N ALA A 106 -3.16 12.12 -10.84
CA ALA A 106 -2.51 12.08 -12.14
C ALA A 106 -2.90 10.79 -12.86
N LYS A 107 -3.47 10.92 -14.05
CA LYS A 107 -3.67 9.81 -14.99
C LYS A 107 -2.42 9.65 -15.83
N LEU A 108 -1.90 8.43 -15.92
CA LEU A 108 -0.69 8.15 -16.66
C LEU A 108 -1.05 7.40 -17.95
N SER A 109 -0.38 7.79 -19.03
CA SER A 109 -0.49 7.14 -20.34
C SER A 109 0.66 6.19 -20.55
N HIS A 110 0.39 5.04 -21.16
CA HIS A 110 1.43 4.09 -21.55
C HIS A 110 2.37 4.73 -22.57
N VAL A 111 3.67 4.58 -22.36
CA VAL A 111 4.72 5.05 -23.29
C VAL A 111 5.36 3.86 -23.99
N GLU A 112 6.04 2.98 -23.23
CA GLU A 112 6.69 1.78 -23.77
C GLU A 112 7.03 0.79 -22.65
N GLY A 113 7.13 -0.50 -22.95
CA GLY A 113 7.72 -1.50 -22.06
C GLY A 113 7.14 -1.55 -20.64
N GLY A 114 5.82 -1.33 -20.46
CA GLY A 114 5.17 -1.27 -19.15
C GLY A 114 5.46 0.02 -18.38
N ARG A 115 5.99 1.04 -19.04
CA ARG A 115 6.23 2.37 -18.52
C ARG A 115 5.05 3.30 -18.83
N TYR A 116 4.57 3.97 -17.81
CA TYR A 116 3.46 4.92 -17.87
C TYR A 116 3.94 6.28 -17.38
N GLN A 117 3.56 7.33 -18.07
CA GLN A 117 3.99 8.69 -17.76
C GLN A 117 2.80 9.66 -17.74
N GLY A 118 2.86 10.65 -16.87
CA GLY A 118 1.85 11.70 -16.75
C GLY A 118 2.34 12.88 -15.94
N MET A 119 1.52 13.91 -15.85
CA MET A 119 1.80 15.11 -15.05
C MET A 119 1.13 14.99 -13.69
N GLY A 120 1.90 15.15 -12.62
CA GLY A 120 1.42 15.24 -11.25
C GLY A 120 1.67 16.64 -10.70
N GLN A 121 0.64 17.26 -10.12
CA GLN A 121 0.73 18.58 -9.50
C GLN A 121 0.73 18.45 -7.98
N LEU A 122 1.78 18.98 -7.33
CA LEU A 122 1.90 19.06 -5.88
C LEU A 122 1.68 20.51 -5.44
N SER A 123 0.64 20.73 -4.65
CA SER A 123 0.21 22.10 -4.30
C SER A 123 1.21 22.84 -3.40
N MET A 124 2.07 22.10 -2.69
CA MET A 124 3.08 22.67 -1.78
C MET A 124 4.20 21.69 -1.49
N SER A 125 5.29 22.20 -0.95
CA SER A 125 6.37 21.36 -0.39
C SER A 125 5.92 20.66 0.89
N GLY A 126 6.51 19.50 1.16
CA GLY A 126 6.19 18.67 2.33
C GLY A 126 6.09 17.18 1.99
N THR A 127 5.65 16.39 2.96
CA THR A 127 5.51 14.93 2.80
C THR A 127 4.17 14.58 2.19
N TRP A 128 4.20 13.89 1.07
CA TRP A 128 3.04 13.39 0.34
C TRP A 128 3.00 11.87 0.32
N ASN A 129 1.80 11.31 0.50
CA ASN A 129 1.54 9.90 0.25
C ASN A 129 1.05 9.74 -1.19
N VAL A 130 1.70 8.89 -1.95
CA VAL A 130 1.34 8.57 -3.34
C VAL A 130 0.81 7.16 -3.38
N THR A 131 -0.41 7.00 -3.85
CA THR A 131 -1.00 5.68 -4.10
C THR A 131 -1.13 5.50 -5.61
N VAL A 132 -0.39 4.55 -6.15
CA VAL A 132 -0.50 4.13 -7.54
C VAL A 132 -1.45 2.95 -7.63
N MET A 133 -2.39 3.04 -8.55
CA MET A 133 -3.35 1.98 -8.88
C MET A 133 -3.22 1.64 -10.36
N ALA A 134 -3.10 0.35 -10.67
CA ALA A 134 -3.16 -0.18 -12.02
C ALA A 134 -4.44 -1.02 -12.15
N THR A 135 -5.24 -0.73 -13.17
CA THR A 135 -6.48 -1.45 -13.47
C THR A 135 -6.44 -1.97 -14.91
N ARG A 136 -7.03 -3.12 -15.16
CA ARG A 136 -7.22 -3.69 -16.49
C ARG A 136 -8.68 -4.11 -16.63
N ASP A 137 -9.35 -3.71 -17.69
CA ASP A 137 -10.77 -4.00 -17.93
C ASP A 137 -11.69 -3.60 -16.78
N GLY A 138 -11.29 -2.55 -16.02
CA GLY A 138 -12.01 -2.07 -14.84
C GLY A 138 -11.67 -2.80 -13.53
N GLU A 139 -10.91 -3.89 -13.58
CA GLU A 139 -10.48 -4.65 -12.41
C GLU A 139 -9.10 -4.17 -11.90
N PRO A 140 -8.93 -4.00 -10.58
CA PRO A 140 -7.64 -3.62 -10.02
C PRO A 140 -6.66 -4.80 -10.09
N ILE A 141 -5.58 -4.64 -10.84
CA ILE A 141 -4.50 -5.63 -10.98
C ILE A 141 -3.33 -5.37 -10.07
N GLY A 142 -3.18 -4.15 -9.55
CA GLY A 142 -2.13 -3.80 -8.61
C GLY A 142 -2.36 -2.46 -7.95
N ARG A 143 -1.88 -2.36 -6.70
CA ARG A 143 -1.88 -1.12 -5.92
C ARG A 143 -0.62 -1.04 -5.08
N ARG A 144 0.02 0.13 -5.06
CA ARG A 144 1.18 0.37 -4.20
C ARG A 144 1.18 1.82 -3.70
N SER A 145 1.61 1.98 -2.45
CA SER A 145 1.74 3.30 -1.83
C SER A 145 3.20 3.63 -1.57
N PHE A 146 3.54 4.90 -1.78
CA PHE A 146 4.87 5.47 -1.57
C PHE A 146 4.74 6.73 -0.71
N SER A 147 5.81 7.08 -0.01
CA SER A 147 5.94 8.37 0.66
C SER A 147 7.04 9.16 -0.02
N ILE A 148 6.76 10.39 -0.43
CA ILE A 148 7.69 11.28 -1.11
C ILE A 148 7.76 12.61 -0.36
N VAL A 149 8.90 13.30 -0.50
CA VAL A 149 9.08 14.64 0.07
C VAL A 149 9.26 15.63 -1.08
N ALA A 150 8.29 16.52 -1.27
CA ALA A 150 8.37 17.60 -2.22
C ALA A 150 9.14 18.79 -1.63
N LYS A 151 9.99 19.40 -2.43
CA LYS A 151 10.78 20.60 -2.09
C LYS A 151 10.20 21.88 -2.68
#